data_62da662d344572dbfe170dce088e5ae4
#
_entry.id   62da662d344572dbfe170dce088e5ae4
#
_cell.length_a   1.000
_cell.length_b   1.000
_cell.length_c   1.000
_cell.angle_alpha   90.00
_cell.angle_beta   90.00
_cell.angle_gamma   90.00
#
_symmetry.space_group_name_H-M   'P 1'
#
loop_
_entity.id
_entity.type
_entity.pdbx_description
1 polymer ?
#
loop_
_entity_poly.entity_id
_entity_poly.type
_entity_poly.pdbx_seq_one_letter_code
_entity_poly.pdbx_strand_id
1 'polypeptide(L)'
;MLQENIEKENIKRKVLIMEAVREYVTYTVAPYLKKEDVLILLENINCMAIGHTSSYKSIRSDLNNPLRSPDLRHLAWNIGERLGIPNRERAIFIKASFPFELRDATVEYLERNLRDVIPASIPIDRPAKGDYKFNSMKKAIAA
;
A
#
# COMPACT_ATOMS: atom_id res chain seq x y z
N MET A 1 26.49 -19.93 -12.15
CA MET A 1 25.25 -20.57 -12.64
C MET A 1 24.16 -20.65 -11.58
N LEU A 2 24.43 -21.21 -10.41
CA LEU A 2 23.47 -21.26 -9.31
C LEU A 2 23.03 -19.86 -8.87
N GLN A 3 23.97 -18.93 -8.79
CA GLN A 3 23.72 -17.54 -8.39
C GLN A 3 22.84 -16.80 -9.40
N GLU A 4 23.02 -17.02 -10.70
CA GLU A 4 22.19 -16.43 -11.73
C GLU A 4 20.75 -16.91 -11.66
N ASN A 5 20.54 -18.19 -11.36
CA ASN A 5 19.22 -18.78 -11.19
C ASN A 5 18.49 -18.20 -9.97
N ILE A 6 19.21 -17.99 -8.86
CA ILE A 6 18.68 -17.38 -7.65
C ILE A 6 18.26 -15.93 -7.92
N GLU A 7 19.09 -15.16 -8.63
CA GLU A 7 18.77 -13.78 -9.00
C GLU A 7 17.55 -13.69 -9.88
N LYS A 8 17.43 -14.56 -10.88
CA LYS A 8 16.25 -14.64 -11.77
C LYS A 8 14.97 -14.95 -11.00
N GLU A 9 15.04 -15.90 -10.06
CA GLU A 9 13.90 -16.26 -9.23
C GLU A 9 13.52 -15.12 -8.30
N ASN A 10 14.49 -14.39 -7.73
CA ASN A 10 14.23 -13.22 -6.89
C ASN A 10 13.57 -12.10 -7.68
N ILE A 11 14.01 -11.82 -8.89
CA ILE A 11 13.42 -10.82 -9.77
C ILE A 11 11.98 -11.21 -10.13
N LYS A 12 11.76 -12.47 -10.49
CA LYS A 12 10.44 -13.01 -10.78
C LYS A 12 9.48 -12.82 -9.62
N ARG A 13 9.94 -13.16 -8.40
CA ARG A 13 9.14 -13.01 -7.18
C ARG A 13 8.78 -11.55 -6.93
N LYS A 14 9.72 -10.62 -7.10
CA LYS A 14 9.48 -9.18 -6.94
C LYS A 14 8.43 -8.67 -7.92
N VAL A 15 8.47 -9.11 -9.17
CA VAL A 15 7.47 -8.75 -10.19
C VAL A 15 6.10 -9.26 -9.78
N LEU A 16 5.99 -10.51 -9.33
CA LEU A 16 4.73 -11.10 -8.90
C LEU A 16 4.15 -10.38 -7.67
N ILE A 17 5.00 -10.01 -6.72
CA ILE A 17 4.57 -9.25 -5.54
C ILE A 17 4.04 -7.88 -5.96
N MET A 18 4.74 -7.17 -6.84
CA MET A 18 4.31 -5.86 -7.31
C MET A 18 2.98 -5.95 -8.06
N GLU A 19 2.81 -6.97 -8.90
CA GLU A 19 1.53 -7.21 -9.60
C GLU A 19 0.39 -7.42 -8.60
N ALA A 20 0.62 -8.22 -7.56
CA ALA A 20 -0.36 -8.46 -6.51
C ALA A 20 -0.72 -7.19 -5.76
N VAL A 21 0.28 -6.35 -5.44
CA VAL A 21 0.07 -5.05 -4.79
C VAL A 21 -0.77 -4.14 -5.69
N ARG A 22 -0.44 -4.04 -6.96
CA ARG A 22 -1.17 -3.19 -7.92
C ARG A 22 -2.63 -3.61 -8.06
N GLU A 23 -2.89 -4.90 -8.16
CA GLU A 23 -4.25 -5.44 -8.23
C GLU A 23 -5.03 -5.13 -6.96
N TYR A 24 -4.43 -5.38 -5.82
CA TYR A 24 -5.04 -5.12 -4.51
C TYR A 24 -5.39 -3.64 -4.34
N VAL A 25 -4.44 -2.75 -4.62
CA VAL A 25 -4.63 -1.31 -4.47
C VAL A 25 -5.73 -0.82 -5.40
N THR A 26 -5.68 -1.19 -6.67
CA THR A 26 -6.67 -0.77 -7.67
C THR A 26 -8.08 -1.18 -7.25
N TYR A 27 -8.25 -2.43 -6.83
CA TYR A 27 -9.53 -2.94 -6.36
C TYR A 27 -10.00 -2.23 -5.09
N THR A 28 -9.09 -2.03 -4.13
CA THR A 28 -9.42 -1.53 -2.80
C THR A 28 -9.78 -0.05 -2.80
N VAL A 29 -9.08 0.78 -3.58
CA VAL A 29 -9.30 2.24 -3.58
C VAL A 29 -10.26 2.72 -4.65
N ALA A 30 -10.67 1.86 -5.58
CA ALA A 30 -11.57 2.24 -6.68
C ALA A 30 -12.83 2.99 -6.23
N PRO A 31 -13.50 2.62 -5.11
CA PRO A 31 -14.68 3.35 -4.65
C PRO A 31 -14.39 4.77 -4.16
N TYR A 32 -13.13 5.10 -3.86
CA TYR A 32 -12.74 6.33 -3.17
C TYR A 32 -11.92 7.29 -4.02
N LEU A 33 -11.33 6.85 -5.12
CA LEU A 33 -10.43 7.65 -5.94
C LEU A 33 -10.88 7.67 -7.40
N LYS A 34 -10.65 8.81 -8.06
CA LYS A 34 -10.73 8.89 -9.51
C LYS A 34 -9.64 8.02 -10.14
N LYS A 35 -9.86 7.60 -11.38
CA LYS A 35 -8.90 6.77 -12.11
C LYS A 35 -7.50 7.39 -12.18
N GLU A 36 -7.42 8.70 -12.41
CA GLU A 36 -6.14 9.43 -12.47
C GLU A 36 -5.39 9.36 -11.15
N ASP A 37 -6.10 9.47 -10.04
CA ASP A 37 -5.49 9.41 -8.70
C ASP A 37 -5.06 7.98 -8.34
N VAL A 38 -5.78 6.97 -8.81
CA VAL A 38 -5.34 5.57 -8.66
C VAL A 38 -3.97 5.37 -9.34
N LEU A 39 -3.80 5.91 -10.55
CA LEU A 39 -2.54 5.81 -11.29
C LEU A 39 -1.40 6.53 -10.55
N ILE A 40 -1.67 7.70 -9.98
CA ILE A 40 -0.69 8.43 -9.16
C ILE A 40 -0.32 7.61 -7.92
N LEU A 41 -1.28 7.02 -7.23
CA LEU A 41 -1.02 6.18 -6.07
C LEU A 41 -0.12 5.00 -6.41
N LEU A 42 -0.40 4.32 -7.54
CA LEU A 42 0.43 3.22 -8.01
C LEU A 42 1.85 3.67 -8.32
N GLU A 43 2.01 4.87 -8.90
CA GLU A 43 3.32 5.47 -9.15
C GLU A 43 4.06 5.77 -7.84
N ASN A 44 3.35 6.31 -6.83
CA ASN A 44 3.93 6.54 -5.50
C ASN A 44 4.41 5.23 -4.86
N ILE A 45 3.65 4.16 -5.03
CA ILE A 45 4.05 2.83 -4.54
C ILE A 45 5.34 2.37 -5.21
N ASN A 46 5.46 2.55 -6.52
CA ASN A 46 6.70 2.25 -7.23
C ASN A 46 7.88 3.06 -6.66
N CYS A 47 7.66 4.37 -6.43
CA CYS A 47 8.69 5.24 -5.86
C CYS A 47 9.13 4.74 -4.48
N MET A 48 8.19 4.33 -3.63
CA MET A 48 8.51 3.76 -2.32
C MET A 48 9.33 2.49 -2.46
N ALA A 49 8.96 1.61 -3.37
CA ALA A 49 9.63 0.32 -3.58
C ALA A 49 11.08 0.47 -4.03
N ILE A 50 11.39 1.52 -4.81
CA ILE A 50 12.75 1.77 -5.32
C ILE A 50 13.50 2.85 -4.53
N GLY A 51 12.91 3.38 -3.46
CA GLY A 51 13.56 4.36 -2.59
C GLY A 51 13.57 5.79 -3.10
N HIS A 52 12.78 6.15 -4.10
CA HIS A 52 12.67 7.51 -4.63
C HIS A 52 11.62 8.31 -3.86
N THR A 53 11.86 8.56 -2.59
CA THR A 53 10.87 9.12 -1.66
C THR A 53 10.60 10.61 -1.83
N SER A 54 11.42 11.33 -2.62
CA SER A 54 11.21 12.74 -2.91
C SER A 54 10.25 12.96 -4.09
N SER A 55 9.82 11.90 -4.76
CA SER A 55 9.01 11.97 -5.97
C SER A 55 7.51 11.73 -5.74
N TYR A 56 7.07 11.61 -4.48
CA TYR A 56 5.66 11.39 -4.16
C TYR A 56 4.80 12.58 -4.61
N LYS A 57 3.66 12.26 -5.23
CA LYS A 57 2.67 13.24 -5.64
C LYS A 57 1.43 13.11 -4.75
N SER A 58 0.87 14.24 -4.34
CA SER A 58 -0.32 14.25 -3.48
C SER A 58 -1.59 13.98 -4.28
N ILE A 59 -2.49 13.23 -3.67
CA ILE A 59 -3.83 12.94 -4.17
C ILE A 59 -4.83 13.13 -3.05
N ARG A 60 -6.11 13.06 -3.37
CA ARG A 60 -7.18 13.25 -2.40
C ARG A 60 -8.33 12.32 -2.73
N SER A 61 -8.91 11.70 -1.72
CA SER A 61 -10.09 10.87 -1.89
C SER A 61 -11.34 11.69 -2.16
N ASP A 62 -12.38 11.05 -2.70
CA ASP A 62 -13.65 11.67 -3.02
C ASP A 62 -14.26 12.32 -1.76
N LEU A 63 -14.69 13.57 -1.86
CA LEU A 63 -15.30 14.30 -0.76
C LEU A 63 -16.60 13.65 -0.27
N ASN A 64 -17.31 12.98 -1.15
CA ASN A 64 -18.56 12.30 -0.83
C ASN A 64 -18.38 10.88 -0.34
N ASN A 65 -17.19 10.30 -0.52
CA ASN A 65 -16.83 8.97 -0.04
C ASN A 65 -15.34 8.95 0.32
N PRO A 66 -14.95 9.65 1.41
CA PRO A 66 -13.55 9.83 1.73
C PRO A 66 -12.91 8.63 2.39
N LEU A 67 -11.61 8.47 2.16
CA LEU A 67 -10.77 7.60 2.97
C LEU A 67 -10.41 8.33 4.27
N ARG A 68 -10.39 7.61 5.36
CA ARG A 68 -10.08 8.14 6.69
C ARG A 68 -8.73 7.65 7.16
N SER A 69 -8.20 8.24 8.23
CA SER A 69 -6.89 7.88 8.77
C SER A 69 -6.72 6.37 9.00
N PRO A 70 -7.66 5.65 9.64
CA PRO A 70 -7.51 4.20 9.80
C PRO A 70 -7.38 3.44 8.49
N ASP A 71 -8.19 3.82 7.48
CA ASP A 71 -8.14 3.19 6.16
C ASP A 71 -6.76 3.33 5.53
N LEU A 72 -6.21 4.54 5.59
CA LEU A 72 -4.92 4.86 4.98
C LEU A 72 -3.76 4.21 5.71
N ARG A 73 -3.83 4.16 7.05
CA ARG A 73 -2.82 3.47 7.86
C ARG A 73 -2.79 1.98 7.53
N HIS A 74 -3.96 1.35 7.47
CA HIS A 74 -4.07 -0.07 7.14
C HIS A 74 -3.58 -0.36 5.72
N LEU A 75 -3.95 0.50 4.76
CA LEU A 75 -3.51 0.37 3.37
C LEU A 75 -1.98 0.38 3.29
N ALA A 76 -1.34 1.36 3.93
CA ALA A 76 0.11 1.49 3.93
C ALA A 76 0.78 0.28 4.59
N TRP A 77 0.24 -0.20 5.70
CA TRP A 77 0.74 -1.39 6.39
C TRP A 77 0.63 -2.64 5.51
N ASN A 78 -0.55 -2.85 4.91
CA ASN A 78 -0.81 -4.01 4.06
C ASN A 78 0.15 -4.08 2.87
N ILE A 79 0.37 -2.94 2.21
CA ILE A 79 1.32 -2.84 1.09
C ILE A 79 2.75 -3.07 1.57
N GLY A 80 3.12 -2.41 2.67
CA GLY A 80 4.48 -2.48 3.21
C GLY A 80 4.89 -3.88 3.63
N GLU A 81 3.95 -4.69 4.14
CA GLU A 81 4.23 -6.08 4.52
C GLU A 81 4.59 -6.93 3.31
N ARG A 82 4.04 -6.66 2.14
CA ARG A 82 4.35 -7.41 0.91
C ARG A 82 5.66 -6.94 0.28
N LEU A 83 5.92 -5.64 0.32
CA LEU A 83 7.13 -5.05 -0.29
C LEU A 83 8.34 -5.05 0.63
N GLY A 84 8.18 -5.41 1.91
CA GLY A 84 9.27 -5.40 2.88
C GLY A 84 9.78 -4.00 3.20
N ILE A 85 8.88 -3.03 3.27
CA ILE A 85 9.22 -1.62 3.54
C ILE A 85 9.17 -1.36 5.06
N PRO A 86 10.16 -0.67 5.65
CA PRO A 86 10.09 -0.30 7.06
C PRO A 86 8.90 0.59 7.39
N ASN A 87 8.40 0.52 8.64
CA ASN A 87 7.19 1.26 9.05
C ASN A 87 7.31 2.76 8.87
N ARG A 88 8.49 3.34 9.12
CA ARG A 88 8.69 4.78 8.93
C ARG A 88 8.48 5.20 7.48
N GLU A 89 9.01 4.45 6.54
CA GLU A 89 8.84 4.72 5.11
C GLU A 89 7.40 4.53 4.66
N ARG A 90 6.69 3.57 5.25
CA ARG A 90 5.23 3.41 5.01
C ARG A 90 4.47 4.66 5.45
N ALA A 91 4.81 5.19 6.63
CA ALA A 91 4.19 6.39 7.18
C ALA A 91 4.47 7.62 6.32
N ILE A 92 5.70 7.80 5.87
CA ILE A 92 6.10 8.90 4.99
C ILE A 92 5.33 8.82 3.67
N PHE A 93 5.29 7.63 3.07
CA PHE A 93 4.58 7.39 1.82
C PHE A 93 3.09 7.76 1.92
N ILE A 94 2.42 7.26 2.95
CA ILE A 94 0.96 7.45 3.03
C ILE A 94 0.59 8.90 3.35
N LYS A 95 1.38 9.57 4.19
CA LYS A 95 1.14 10.99 4.48
C LYS A 95 1.43 11.86 3.25
N ALA A 96 2.48 11.56 2.50
CA ALA A 96 2.81 12.29 1.28
C ALA A 96 1.75 12.06 0.18
N SER A 97 1.18 10.87 0.11
CA SER A 97 0.13 10.55 -0.85
C SER A 97 -1.21 11.21 -0.50
N PHE A 98 -1.57 11.26 0.78
CA PHE A 98 -2.86 11.78 1.23
C PHE A 98 -2.68 12.88 2.30
N PRO A 99 -2.04 14.00 1.95
CA PRO A 99 -1.73 15.03 2.96
C PRO A 99 -2.97 15.71 3.53
N PHE A 100 -4.05 15.80 2.79
CA PHE A 100 -5.29 16.40 3.29
C PHE A 100 -5.95 15.51 4.34
N GLU A 101 -6.15 14.23 4.05
CA GLU A 101 -6.80 13.28 4.95
C GLU A 101 -5.98 13.06 6.22
N LEU A 102 -4.65 13.18 6.12
CA LEU A 102 -3.73 12.96 7.23
C LEU A 102 -3.08 14.25 7.75
N ARG A 103 -3.72 15.40 7.50
CA ARG A 103 -3.16 16.70 7.86
C ARG A 103 -2.87 16.86 9.36
N ASP A 104 -3.66 16.21 10.20
CA ASP A 104 -3.52 16.30 11.66
C ASP A 104 -2.63 15.20 12.25
N ALA A 105 -2.11 14.29 11.42
CA ALA A 105 -1.27 13.18 11.87
C ALA A 105 0.19 13.44 11.52
N THR A 106 1.08 13.26 12.50
CA THR A 106 2.52 13.30 12.25
C THR A 106 3.00 11.97 11.69
N VAL A 107 4.17 11.97 11.05
CA VAL A 107 4.81 10.73 10.58
C VAL A 107 5.05 9.79 11.77
N GLU A 108 5.46 10.32 12.92
CA GLU A 108 5.71 9.54 14.13
C GLU A 108 4.44 8.85 14.64
N TYR A 109 3.32 9.57 14.64
CA TYR A 109 2.02 8.98 15.00
C TYR A 109 1.63 7.87 14.03
N LEU A 110 1.73 8.13 12.74
CA LEU A 110 1.38 7.15 11.72
C LEU A 110 2.25 5.89 11.82
N GLU A 111 3.56 6.06 11.98
CA GLU A 111 4.50 4.95 12.13
C GLU A 111 4.11 4.03 13.28
N ARG A 112 3.74 4.60 14.43
CA ARG A 112 3.37 3.83 15.62
C ARG A 112 2.01 3.16 15.52
N ASN A 113 1.10 3.70 14.71
CA ASN A 113 -0.30 3.31 14.68
C ASN A 113 -0.76 2.71 13.35
N LEU A 114 0.16 2.32 12.46
CA LEU A 114 -0.18 1.75 11.15
C LEU A 114 -1.10 0.53 11.29
N ARG A 115 -0.82 -0.31 12.29
CA ARG A 115 -1.47 -1.61 12.47
C ARG A 115 -2.57 -1.59 13.54
N ASP A 116 -3.00 -0.44 13.99
CA ASP A 116 -4.06 -0.35 14.99
C ASP A 116 -5.33 -1.05 14.49
N VAL A 117 -5.80 -2.02 15.26
CA VAL A 117 -7.00 -2.78 14.91
C VAL A 117 -8.22 -2.00 15.37
N ILE A 118 -8.68 -1.08 14.53
CA ILE A 118 -9.90 -0.31 14.76
C ILE A 118 -10.80 -0.46 13.52
N PRO A 119 -12.12 -0.29 13.68
CA PRO A 119 -13.02 -0.40 12.54
C PRO A 119 -12.63 0.56 11.42
N ALA A 120 -12.53 0.03 10.20
CA ALA A 120 -12.15 0.78 9.02
C ALA A 120 -12.75 0.13 7.77
N SER A 121 -12.94 0.94 6.72
CA SER A 121 -13.39 0.43 5.42
C SER A 121 -12.32 -0.43 4.76
N ILE A 122 -11.05 -0.15 5.05
CA ILE A 122 -9.93 -0.98 4.63
C ILE A 122 -9.39 -1.70 5.86
N PRO A 123 -9.60 -3.01 5.99
CA PRO A 123 -9.10 -3.75 7.15
C PRO A 123 -7.62 -4.10 7.02
N ILE A 124 -7.01 -4.45 8.13
CA ILE A 124 -5.67 -5.04 8.14
C ILE A 124 -5.72 -6.36 7.36
N ASP A 125 -4.79 -6.52 6.45
CA ASP A 125 -4.65 -7.71 5.59
C ASP A 125 -3.25 -8.29 5.79
N ARG A 126 -3.16 -9.20 6.76
CA ARG A 126 -1.88 -9.81 7.14
C ARG A 126 -1.55 -10.96 6.19
N PRO A 127 -0.36 -10.96 5.55
CA PRO A 127 0.04 -12.09 4.72
C PRO A 127 0.32 -13.32 5.57
N ALA A 128 -0.01 -14.50 5.04
CA ALA A 128 0.41 -15.76 5.63
C ALA A 128 1.94 -15.86 5.54
N LYS A 129 2.55 -16.61 6.44
CA LYS A 129 4.02 -16.77 6.48
C LYS A 129 4.53 -17.27 5.13
N GLY A 130 5.47 -16.51 4.54
CA GLY A 130 6.06 -16.84 3.25
C GLY A 130 5.20 -16.53 2.04
N ASP A 131 4.02 -15.94 2.25
CA ASP A 131 3.09 -15.56 1.20
C ASP A 131 3.07 -14.04 1.01
N TYR A 132 2.67 -13.58 -0.17
CA TYR A 132 2.51 -12.16 -0.50
C TYR A 132 1.09 -11.85 -0.98
N LYS A 133 0.22 -12.82 -1.08
CA LYS A 133 -1.14 -12.64 -1.57
C LYS A 133 -2.01 -11.91 -0.54
N PHE A 134 -2.96 -11.14 -1.04
CA PHE A 134 -3.90 -10.40 -0.19
C PHE A 134 -5.14 -11.25 0.07
N ASN A 135 -5.56 -11.32 1.33
CA ASN A 135 -6.70 -12.13 1.73
C ASN A 135 -8.01 -11.61 1.12
N SER A 136 -8.15 -10.28 0.99
CA SER A 136 -9.31 -9.67 0.35
C SER A 136 -9.44 -10.07 -1.13
N MET A 137 -8.31 -10.21 -1.83
CA MET A 137 -8.30 -10.62 -3.24
C MET A 137 -8.61 -12.10 -3.40
N LYS A 138 -8.19 -12.94 -2.45
CA LYS A 138 -8.56 -14.35 -2.43
C LYS A 138 -10.08 -14.52 -2.33
N LYS A 139 -10.74 -13.74 -1.48
CA LYS A 139 -12.20 -13.73 -1.32
C LYS A 139 -12.90 -13.22 -2.57
N ALA A 140 -12.39 -12.17 -3.19
CA ALA A 140 -12.95 -11.59 -4.41
C ALA A 140 -12.89 -12.58 -5.58
N ILE A 141 -11.81 -13.35 -5.69
CA ILE A 141 -11.67 -14.39 -6.73
C ILE A 141 -12.59 -15.58 -6.47
N ALA A 142 -12.77 -15.96 -5.20
CA ALA A 142 -13.61 -17.08 -4.80
C ALA A 142 -15.11 -16.77 -4.93
N ALA A 143 -15.48 -15.51 -4.88
CA ALA A 143 -16.88 -15.09 -5.04
C ALA A 143 -17.26 -15.00 -6.50
#